data_f29fa5169ca5c4b986df143d97eb2f9c
#
_entry.id   f29fa5169ca5c4b986df143d97eb2f9c
#
_cell.length_a   1.000
_cell.length_b   1.000
_cell.length_c   1.000
_cell.angle_alpha   90.00
_cell.angle_beta   90.00
_cell.angle_gamma   90.00
#
_symmetry.space_group_name_H-M   'P 1'
#
loop_
_entity.id
_entity.type
_entity.pdbx_description
1 polymer ?
#
loop_
_entity_poly.entity_id
_entity_poly.type
_entity_poly.pdbx_seq_one_letter_code
_entity_poly.pdbx_strand_id
1 'polypeptide(L)'
;MSIYTLALESSCDETSASVLKDGRTVLSNVISSQVPIHRKFGGVVPEIASRHHIEQVIPVIDQALLDANVTLQDINHIGVTYGPGLVGALLVGIAAAKGLSFATGIPLVPVHHMEGHIFANFLANPELEPPFLSLVVSGGHTMLVHVKGYEDFDVLGQTRDDAAGEAFDKIARVMGFPYPGGPHIDALAAEGNPEAIEFPKALSEPGNFEFSFSGLKSAVLNYLNSKQQKNEPINQADVAASFQKAIVDVLVEKTKDAAHTLGESRITIAGGVSANKGLQKALEAMCIEEGFTYYKPHKILSTDNAAMIGCRAYYMAQAGKFCDLTLNAKPSVEIGYVSWKED
;
A
#
# COMPACT_ATOMS: atom_id res chain seq x y z
N MET A 1 -1.56 -16.53 -27.50
CA MET A 1 -0.85 -17.32 -26.44
C MET A 1 -1.08 -16.60 -25.14
N SER A 2 -1.30 -17.33 -24.04
CA SER A 2 -1.39 -16.70 -22.71
C SER A 2 -0.02 -16.23 -22.26
N ILE A 3 0.01 -15.13 -21.53
CA ILE A 3 1.23 -14.52 -20.98
C ILE A 3 1.27 -14.80 -19.48
N TYR A 4 2.35 -15.42 -19.02
CA TYR A 4 2.57 -15.69 -17.60
C TYR A 4 3.62 -14.76 -17.01
N THR A 5 3.26 -14.10 -15.92
CA THR A 5 4.14 -13.21 -15.15
C THR A 5 4.48 -13.85 -13.82
N LEU A 6 5.76 -14.08 -13.54
CA LEU A 6 6.24 -14.32 -12.18
C LEU A 6 6.53 -12.97 -11.54
N ALA A 7 6.04 -12.74 -10.33
CA ALA A 7 6.26 -11.48 -9.62
C ALA A 7 6.84 -11.69 -8.23
N LEU A 8 7.71 -10.79 -7.80
CA LEU A 8 8.36 -10.80 -6.48
C LEU A 8 8.13 -9.47 -5.76
N GLU A 9 7.74 -9.55 -4.48
CA GLU A 9 7.60 -8.43 -3.57
C GLU A 9 8.42 -8.68 -2.31
N SER A 10 9.25 -7.71 -1.93
CA SER A 10 10.09 -7.77 -0.72
C SER A 10 10.43 -6.40 -0.15
N SER A 11 9.59 -5.39 -0.37
CA SER A 11 9.93 -3.99 -0.05
C SER A 11 9.97 -3.67 1.45
N CYS A 12 9.28 -4.45 2.29
CA CYS A 12 9.17 -4.17 3.73
C CYS A 12 9.26 -5.45 4.58
N ASP A 13 8.15 -5.97 5.08
CA ASP A 13 8.09 -7.11 6.00
C ASP A 13 7.28 -8.31 5.46
N GLU A 14 6.91 -8.30 4.18
CA GLU A 14 6.36 -9.43 3.44
C GLU A 14 7.32 -9.91 2.35
N THR A 15 7.65 -11.21 2.37
CA THR A 15 8.28 -11.88 1.23
C THR A 15 7.19 -12.57 0.43
N SER A 16 6.97 -12.16 -0.81
CA SER A 16 5.89 -12.72 -1.61
C SER A 16 6.34 -13.05 -3.04
N ALA A 17 5.77 -14.12 -3.58
CA ALA A 17 5.85 -14.48 -4.98
C ALA A 17 4.47 -14.83 -5.52
N SER A 18 4.21 -14.50 -6.78
CA SER A 18 2.92 -14.74 -7.43
C SER A 18 3.11 -15.06 -8.90
N VAL A 19 2.24 -15.91 -9.43
CA VAL A 19 2.13 -16.14 -10.87
C VAL A 19 0.78 -15.64 -11.34
N LEU A 20 0.82 -14.77 -12.35
CA LEU A 20 -0.39 -14.25 -13.01
C LEU A 20 -0.44 -14.72 -14.46
N LYS A 21 -1.66 -14.91 -14.94
CA LYS A 21 -1.97 -15.15 -16.35
C LYS A 21 -2.68 -13.93 -16.93
N ASP A 22 -2.18 -13.45 -18.06
CA ASP A 22 -2.77 -12.35 -18.84
C ASP A 22 -3.03 -11.07 -17.98
N GLY A 23 -2.16 -10.85 -16.97
CA GLY A 23 -2.09 -9.66 -16.13
C GLY A 23 -3.17 -9.53 -15.04
N ARG A 24 -4.34 -10.14 -15.19
CA ARG A 24 -5.45 -9.99 -14.23
C ARG A 24 -5.90 -11.29 -13.57
N THR A 25 -5.49 -12.44 -14.06
CA THR A 25 -5.84 -13.74 -13.48
C THR A 25 -4.72 -14.22 -12.55
N VAL A 26 -4.96 -14.19 -11.25
CA VAL A 26 -4.02 -14.67 -10.23
C VAL A 26 -4.10 -16.18 -10.18
N LEU A 27 -3.01 -16.88 -10.55
CA LEU A 27 -2.90 -18.34 -10.45
C LEU A 27 -2.35 -18.77 -9.09
N SER A 28 -1.45 -17.98 -8.53
CA SER A 28 -0.91 -18.16 -7.18
C SER A 28 -0.54 -16.82 -6.55
N ASN A 29 -0.57 -16.73 -5.22
CA ASN A 29 -0.09 -15.56 -4.46
C ASN A 29 0.37 -16.03 -3.08
N VAL A 30 1.65 -16.34 -2.96
CA VAL A 30 2.28 -16.86 -1.74
C VAL A 30 2.89 -15.71 -0.97
N ILE A 31 2.54 -15.58 0.31
CA ILE A 31 2.99 -14.50 1.19
C ILE A 31 3.59 -15.11 2.46
N SER A 32 4.85 -14.80 2.73
CA SER A 32 5.52 -15.08 4.00
C SER A 32 5.65 -13.78 4.79
N SER A 33 4.75 -13.56 5.76
CA SER A 33 4.71 -12.32 6.55
C SER A 33 5.61 -12.40 7.78
N GLN A 34 6.35 -11.33 8.02
CA GLN A 34 7.25 -11.14 9.16
C GLN A 34 6.57 -10.41 10.33
N VAL A 35 5.29 -10.05 10.23
CA VAL A 35 4.53 -9.36 11.29
C VAL A 35 4.68 -10.05 12.66
N PRO A 36 4.64 -11.40 12.80
CA PRO A 36 4.85 -12.06 14.10
C PRO A 36 6.23 -11.81 14.70
N ILE A 37 7.25 -11.60 13.87
CA ILE A 37 8.62 -11.32 14.29
C ILE A 37 8.71 -9.87 14.75
N HIS A 38 8.27 -8.94 13.91
CA HIS A 38 8.36 -7.50 14.14
C HIS A 38 7.47 -7.00 15.27
N ARG A 39 6.39 -7.70 15.57
CA ARG A 39 5.52 -7.44 16.75
C ARG A 39 6.30 -7.38 18.06
N LYS A 40 7.34 -8.20 18.22
CA LYS A 40 8.20 -8.24 19.41
C LYS A 40 8.99 -6.94 19.60
N PHE A 41 9.21 -6.20 18.53
CA PHE A 41 9.98 -4.94 18.50
C PHE A 41 9.08 -3.70 18.44
N GLY A 42 7.76 -3.90 18.30
CA GLY A 42 6.78 -2.82 18.17
C GLY A 42 6.83 -2.09 16.83
N GLY A 43 7.35 -2.74 15.78
CA GLY A 43 7.44 -2.24 14.39
C GLY A 43 8.56 -2.91 13.62
N VAL A 44 8.65 -2.61 12.34
CA VAL A 44 9.63 -3.23 11.43
C VAL A 44 11.06 -2.83 11.81
N VAL A 45 11.94 -3.82 11.87
CA VAL A 45 13.39 -3.65 12.05
C VAL A 45 14.09 -4.02 10.74
N PRO A 46 14.64 -3.05 9.98
CA PRO A 46 15.13 -3.27 8.61
C PRO A 46 16.16 -4.39 8.46
N GLU A 47 17.10 -4.49 9.39
CA GLU A 47 18.13 -5.55 9.42
C GLU A 47 17.54 -6.95 9.58
N ILE A 48 16.53 -7.10 10.44
CA ILE A 48 15.84 -8.36 10.67
C ILE A 48 15.02 -8.72 9.42
N ALA A 49 14.32 -7.73 8.86
CA ALA A 49 13.54 -7.92 7.65
C ALA A 49 14.41 -8.44 6.50
N SER A 50 15.54 -7.79 6.23
CA SER A 50 16.46 -8.18 5.15
C SER A 50 16.94 -9.62 5.30
N ARG A 51 17.33 -10.03 6.51
CA ARG A 51 17.82 -11.40 6.76
C ARG A 51 16.74 -12.44 6.54
N HIS A 52 15.52 -12.15 6.97
CA HIS A 52 14.41 -13.08 6.81
C HIS A 52 13.98 -13.23 5.35
N HIS A 53 14.02 -12.16 4.56
CA HIS A 53 13.79 -12.25 3.11
C HIS A 53 14.74 -13.23 2.42
N ILE A 54 16.03 -13.26 2.83
CA ILE A 54 17.03 -14.20 2.24
C ILE A 54 16.59 -15.65 2.46
N GLU A 55 16.04 -15.96 3.63
CA GLU A 55 15.59 -17.32 3.96
C GLU A 55 14.31 -17.71 3.21
N GLN A 56 13.45 -16.75 2.90
CA GLN A 56 12.11 -16.99 2.39
C GLN A 56 11.96 -16.84 0.87
N VAL A 57 12.83 -16.07 0.19
CA VAL A 57 12.62 -15.70 -1.21
C VAL A 57 12.54 -16.92 -2.14
N ILE A 58 13.42 -17.91 -1.99
CA ILE A 58 13.38 -19.13 -2.83
C ILE A 58 12.19 -20.02 -2.48
N PRO A 59 11.90 -20.33 -1.20
CA PRO A 59 10.70 -21.10 -0.84
C PRO A 59 9.39 -20.51 -1.37
N VAL A 60 9.19 -19.18 -1.32
CA VAL A 60 7.95 -18.57 -1.82
C VAL A 60 7.87 -18.62 -3.35
N ILE A 61 9.00 -18.50 -4.07
CA ILE A 61 9.06 -18.64 -5.54
C ILE A 61 8.68 -20.06 -5.95
N ASP A 62 9.31 -21.05 -5.34
CA ASP A 62 9.04 -22.46 -5.64
C ASP A 62 7.59 -22.80 -5.37
N GLN A 63 7.05 -22.37 -4.23
CA GLN A 63 5.66 -22.60 -3.89
C GLN A 63 4.69 -21.89 -4.86
N ALA A 64 5.01 -20.65 -5.28
CA ALA A 64 4.17 -19.92 -6.22
C ALA A 64 4.08 -20.60 -7.60
N LEU A 65 5.18 -21.14 -8.10
CA LEU A 65 5.22 -21.91 -9.35
C LEU A 65 4.43 -23.22 -9.21
N LEU A 66 4.60 -23.92 -8.08
CA LEU A 66 3.90 -25.15 -7.77
C LEU A 66 2.38 -24.93 -7.70
N ASP A 67 1.92 -23.95 -6.95
CA ASP A 67 0.49 -23.63 -6.78
C ASP A 67 -0.16 -23.20 -8.10
N ALA A 68 0.60 -22.50 -8.96
CA ALA A 68 0.16 -22.13 -10.30
C ALA A 68 0.18 -23.28 -11.31
N ASN A 69 0.79 -24.41 -10.96
CA ASN A 69 1.03 -25.55 -11.85
C ASN A 69 1.76 -25.15 -13.15
N VAL A 70 2.80 -24.32 -13.01
CA VAL A 70 3.68 -23.88 -14.11
C VAL A 70 5.15 -24.04 -13.71
N THR A 71 6.01 -24.00 -14.71
CA THR A 71 7.47 -24.04 -14.55
C THR A 71 8.10 -22.72 -15.02
N LEU A 72 9.38 -22.48 -14.74
CA LEU A 72 10.09 -21.30 -15.23
C LEU A 72 10.09 -21.18 -16.76
N GLN A 73 10.00 -22.30 -17.48
CA GLN A 73 9.94 -22.31 -18.95
C GLN A 73 8.62 -21.71 -19.49
N ASP A 74 7.57 -21.69 -18.68
CA ASP A 74 6.28 -21.11 -19.05
C ASP A 74 6.23 -19.59 -18.83
N ILE A 75 7.16 -19.04 -18.02
CA ILE A 75 7.16 -17.62 -17.62
C ILE A 75 7.70 -16.74 -18.75
N ASN A 76 6.95 -15.70 -19.09
CA ASN A 76 7.28 -14.76 -20.14
C ASN A 76 8.11 -13.57 -19.66
N HIS A 77 7.89 -13.11 -18.41
CA HIS A 77 8.66 -12.04 -17.77
C HIS A 77 8.57 -12.11 -16.24
N ILE A 78 9.57 -11.53 -15.58
CA ILE A 78 9.66 -11.48 -14.12
C ILE A 78 9.47 -10.03 -13.68
N GLY A 79 8.39 -9.74 -12.94
CA GLY A 79 8.18 -8.47 -12.25
C GLY A 79 8.84 -8.47 -10.89
N VAL A 80 9.55 -7.40 -10.53
CA VAL A 80 10.15 -7.28 -9.19
C VAL A 80 10.04 -5.84 -8.69
N THR A 81 9.68 -5.71 -7.42
CA THR A 81 9.67 -4.40 -6.76
C THR A 81 11.08 -3.87 -6.61
N TYR A 82 11.34 -2.68 -7.20
CA TYR A 82 12.65 -2.03 -7.08
C TYR A 82 12.64 -0.85 -6.10
N GLY A 83 11.46 -0.37 -5.72
CA GLY A 83 11.24 0.76 -4.80
C GLY A 83 9.82 1.32 -4.87
N PRO A 84 9.47 2.24 -3.93
CA PRO A 84 10.20 2.52 -2.70
C PRO A 84 10.15 1.38 -1.69
N GLY A 85 11.04 1.42 -0.66
CA GLY A 85 11.07 0.42 0.40
C GLY A 85 12.39 0.35 1.16
N LEU A 86 12.53 -0.64 2.02
CA LEU A 86 13.75 -0.91 2.77
C LEU A 86 14.83 -1.46 1.85
N VAL A 87 15.95 -0.75 1.70
CA VAL A 87 17.03 -1.09 0.74
C VAL A 87 17.46 -2.55 0.85
N GLY A 88 17.77 -3.03 2.06
CA GLY A 88 18.23 -4.40 2.26
C GLY A 88 17.18 -5.45 1.88
N ALA A 89 15.91 -5.15 2.11
CA ALA A 89 14.78 -6.02 1.75
C ALA A 89 14.57 -6.03 0.22
N LEU A 90 14.52 -4.87 -0.42
CA LEU A 90 14.43 -4.73 -1.88
C LEU A 90 15.55 -5.47 -2.61
N LEU A 91 16.79 -5.35 -2.11
CA LEU A 91 17.96 -6.00 -2.72
C LEU A 91 17.83 -7.53 -2.76
N VAL A 92 17.14 -8.15 -1.81
CA VAL A 92 16.93 -9.61 -1.81
C VAL A 92 16.03 -10.02 -2.98
N GLY A 93 14.86 -9.39 -3.14
CA GLY A 93 13.95 -9.67 -4.25
C GLY A 93 14.61 -9.40 -5.61
N ILE A 94 15.31 -8.25 -5.73
CA ILE A 94 16.03 -7.87 -6.95
C ILE A 94 17.14 -8.89 -7.28
N ALA A 95 17.92 -9.32 -6.29
CA ALA A 95 18.97 -10.32 -6.52
C ALA A 95 18.40 -11.67 -6.97
N ALA A 96 17.30 -12.12 -6.37
CA ALA A 96 16.61 -13.33 -6.79
C ALA A 96 16.08 -13.22 -8.23
N ALA A 97 15.38 -12.11 -8.55
CA ALA A 97 14.86 -11.87 -9.90
C ALA A 97 15.98 -11.82 -10.97
N LYS A 98 17.08 -11.12 -10.66
CA LYS A 98 18.28 -11.07 -11.54
C LYS A 98 18.89 -12.45 -11.74
N GLY A 99 19.03 -13.24 -10.67
CA GLY A 99 19.56 -14.60 -10.75
C GLY A 99 18.73 -15.49 -11.67
N LEU A 100 17.41 -15.44 -11.52
CA LEU A 100 16.47 -16.15 -12.39
C LEU A 100 16.57 -15.67 -13.84
N SER A 101 16.53 -14.35 -14.06
CA SER A 101 16.66 -13.78 -15.41
C SER A 101 17.98 -14.15 -16.08
N PHE A 102 19.09 -14.09 -15.35
CA PHE A 102 20.41 -14.47 -15.87
C PHE A 102 20.46 -15.95 -16.28
N ALA A 103 19.90 -16.83 -15.44
CA ALA A 103 19.96 -18.28 -15.70
C ALA A 103 18.99 -18.74 -16.80
N THR A 104 17.89 -18.05 -17.00
CA THR A 104 16.81 -18.49 -17.91
C THR A 104 16.67 -17.64 -19.17
N GLY A 105 17.22 -16.41 -19.16
CA GLY A 105 16.99 -15.43 -20.23
C GLY A 105 15.63 -14.72 -20.16
N ILE A 106 14.82 -14.96 -19.13
CA ILE A 106 13.51 -14.32 -18.96
C ILE A 106 13.71 -12.82 -18.66
N PRO A 107 13.05 -11.89 -19.40
CA PRO A 107 13.23 -10.46 -19.21
C PRO A 107 12.69 -9.96 -17.86
N LEU A 108 13.33 -8.94 -17.29
CA LEU A 108 12.95 -8.29 -16.04
C LEU A 108 12.10 -7.05 -16.27
N VAL A 109 11.10 -6.88 -15.41
CA VAL A 109 10.24 -5.69 -15.33
C VAL A 109 10.39 -5.05 -13.94
N PRO A 110 10.94 -3.83 -13.85
CA PRO A 110 11.10 -3.12 -12.58
C PRO A 110 9.79 -2.46 -12.18
N VAL A 111 9.19 -2.87 -11.07
CA VAL A 111 7.89 -2.38 -10.65
C VAL A 111 8.02 -1.43 -9.46
N HIS A 112 7.34 -0.29 -9.54
CA HIS A 112 7.18 0.63 -8.43
C HIS A 112 6.15 0.09 -7.43
N HIS A 113 6.50 -0.04 -6.15
CA HIS A 113 5.66 -0.65 -5.12
C HIS A 113 4.26 -0.02 -5.01
N MET A 114 4.18 1.33 -4.99
CA MET A 114 2.89 2.02 -4.86
C MET A 114 2.04 1.92 -6.12
N GLU A 115 2.65 1.83 -7.32
CA GLU A 115 1.92 1.50 -8.54
C GLU A 115 1.32 0.08 -8.44
N GLY A 116 2.05 -0.86 -7.85
CA GLY A 116 1.52 -2.19 -7.54
C GLY A 116 0.23 -2.11 -6.71
N HIS A 117 0.24 -1.34 -5.61
CA HIS A 117 -0.97 -1.16 -4.78
C HIS A 117 -2.16 -0.59 -5.57
N ILE A 118 -1.94 0.38 -6.44
CA ILE A 118 -3.00 0.90 -7.32
C ILE A 118 -3.54 -0.21 -8.23
N PHE A 119 -2.63 -1.01 -8.82
CA PHE A 119 -2.97 -2.09 -9.75
C PHE A 119 -3.64 -3.30 -9.09
N ALA A 120 -3.56 -3.45 -7.77
CA ALA A 120 -4.35 -4.43 -7.03
C ALA A 120 -5.87 -4.28 -7.27
N ASN A 121 -6.34 -3.06 -7.58
CA ASN A 121 -7.74 -2.82 -7.92
C ASN A 121 -8.18 -3.50 -9.22
N PHE A 122 -7.30 -3.62 -10.23
CA PHE A 122 -7.61 -4.34 -11.47
C PHE A 122 -7.78 -5.85 -11.26
N LEU A 123 -7.16 -6.42 -10.22
CA LEU A 123 -7.33 -7.83 -9.86
C LEU A 123 -8.68 -8.12 -9.20
N ALA A 124 -9.19 -7.14 -8.44
CA ALA A 124 -10.46 -7.26 -7.73
C ALA A 124 -11.67 -6.82 -8.57
N ASN A 125 -11.45 -5.92 -9.54
CA ASN A 125 -12.48 -5.27 -10.33
C ASN A 125 -12.11 -5.36 -11.81
N PRO A 126 -12.46 -6.46 -12.50
CA PRO A 126 -12.06 -6.70 -13.90
C PRO A 126 -12.57 -5.63 -14.89
N GLU A 127 -13.67 -4.95 -14.54
CA GLU A 127 -14.28 -3.88 -15.34
C GLU A 127 -13.59 -2.52 -15.18
N LEU A 128 -12.71 -2.38 -14.18
CA LEU A 128 -12.00 -1.12 -13.93
C LEU A 128 -11.02 -0.83 -15.07
N GLU A 129 -11.13 0.37 -15.62
CA GLU A 129 -10.26 0.91 -16.67
C GLU A 129 -9.89 2.36 -16.34
N PRO A 130 -8.69 2.85 -16.69
CA PRO A 130 -8.38 4.26 -16.58
C PRO A 130 -9.28 5.13 -17.50
N PRO A 131 -9.48 6.44 -17.16
CA PRO A 131 -8.94 7.12 -16.00
C PRO A 131 -9.76 6.88 -14.73
N PHE A 132 -9.13 7.07 -13.56
CA PHE A 132 -9.77 7.05 -12.24
C PHE A 132 -8.90 7.78 -11.20
N LEU A 133 -9.50 8.19 -10.09
CA LEU A 133 -8.78 8.75 -8.95
C LEU A 133 -8.50 7.66 -7.91
N SER A 134 -7.25 7.53 -7.48
CA SER A 134 -6.83 6.56 -6.45
C SER A 134 -6.39 7.27 -5.18
N LEU A 135 -7.05 6.95 -4.06
CA LEU A 135 -6.55 7.28 -2.73
C LEU A 135 -5.63 6.15 -2.27
N VAL A 136 -4.34 6.42 -2.19
CA VAL A 136 -3.32 5.46 -1.78
C VAL A 136 -2.94 5.72 -0.34
N VAL A 137 -3.22 4.77 0.58
CA VAL A 137 -2.99 4.93 2.02
C VAL A 137 -2.35 3.67 2.59
N SER A 138 -1.10 3.79 3.04
CA SER A 138 -0.31 2.69 3.60
C SER A 138 0.40 3.10 4.90
N GLY A 139 1.24 2.23 5.44
CA GLY A 139 2.10 2.53 6.59
C GLY A 139 3.07 3.67 6.33
N GLY A 140 3.61 3.78 5.12
CA GLY A 140 4.62 4.78 4.74
C GLY A 140 4.15 5.85 3.77
N HIS A 141 2.98 5.71 3.16
CA HIS A 141 2.51 6.62 2.11
C HIS A 141 1.05 7.03 2.30
N THR A 142 0.74 8.28 2.01
CA THR A 142 -0.62 8.80 1.87
C THR A 142 -0.62 9.79 0.72
N MET A 143 -1.36 9.49 -0.35
CA MET A 143 -1.37 10.33 -1.55
C MET A 143 -2.66 10.17 -2.36
N LEU A 144 -2.98 11.18 -3.16
CA LEU A 144 -4.01 11.15 -4.19
C LEU A 144 -3.33 11.09 -5.56
N VAL A 145 -3.69 10.10 -6.36
CA VAL A 145 -3.12 9.83 -7.67
C VAL A 145 -4.22 9.77 -8.72
N HIS A 146 -4.17 10.63 -9.72
CA HIS A 146 -4.99 10.51 -10.92
C HIS A 146 -4.33 9.55 -11.89
N VAL A 147 -4.91 8.40 -12.08
CA VAL A 147 -4.46 7.37 -13.02
C VAL A 147 -5.14 7.65 -14.37
N LYS A 148 -4.44 8.33 -15.26
CA LYS A 148 -4.95 8.75 -16.59
C LYS A 148 -4.88 7.60 -17.61
N GLY A 149 -3.95 6.68 -17.40
CA GLY A 149 -3.70 5.52 -18.24
C GLY A 149 -2.87 4.49 -17.51
N TYR A 150 -2.64 3.32 -18.12
CA TYR A 150 -1.82 2.28 -17.48
C TYR A 150 -0.37 2.70 -17.22
N GLU A 151 0.12 3.72 -17.93
CA GLU A 151 1.49 4.23 -17.84
C GLU A 151 1.54 5.74 -17.52
N ASP A 152 0.40 6.35 -17.19
CA ASP A 152 0.28 7.81 -16.98
C ASP A 152 -0.38 8.10 -15.63
N PHE A 153 0.41 8.62 -14.71
CA PHE A 153 0.05 8.91 -13.32
C PHE A 153 0.34 10.38 -13.00
N ASP A 154 -0.59 11.03 -12.32
CA ASP A 154 -0.46 12.39 -11.85
C ASP A 154 -0.69 12.43 -10.33
N VAL A 155 0.35 12.71 -9.56
CA VAL A 155 0.25 12.82 -8.10
C VAL A 155 -0.27 14.21 -7.76
N LEU A 156 -1.52 14.29 -7.33
CA LEU A 156 -2.19 15.55 -6.98
C LEU A 156 -1.71 16.12 -5.65
N GLY A 157 -1.40 15.25 -4.71
CA GLY A 157 -0.88 15.59 -3.40
C GLY A 157 -0.49 14.37 -2.60
N GLN A 158 0.39 14.57 -1.65
CA GLN A 158 0.90 13.52 -0.76
C GLN A 158 1.14 14.06 0.64
N THR A 159 1.41 13.17 1.59
CA THR A 159 1.72 13.61 2.96
C THR A 159 3.05 14.35 3.02
N ARG A 160 3.08 15.43 3.80
CA ARG A 160 4.29 16.21 4.09
C ARG A 160 5.09 15.70 5.29
N ASP A 161 4.48 14.79 6.07
CA ASP A 161 5.06 14.26 7.30
C ASP A 161 4.65 12.79 7.52
N ASP A 162 4.11 12.42 8.68
CA ASP A 162 3.64 11.07 8.97
C ASP A 162 2.58 10.63 7.95
N ALA A 163 2.68 9.39 7.43
CA ALA A 163 1.59 8.77 6.70
C ALA A 163 0.43 8.42 7.64
N ALA A 164 -0.78 8.27 7.10
CA ALA A 164 -1.96 7.92 7.91
C ALA A 164 -1.76 6.58 8.66
N GLY A 165 -1.21 5.55 8.00
CA GLY A 165 -0.93 4.27 8.65
C GLY A 165 0.11 4.38 9.76
N GLU A 166 1.16 5.17 9.56
CA GLU A 166 2.15 5.46 10.58
C GLU A 166 1.53 6.19 11.78
N ALA A 167 0.60 7.12 11.55
CA ALA A 167 -0.15 7.80 12.61
C ALA A 167 -0.99 6.81 13.42
N PHE A 168 -1.68 5.86 12.75
CA PHE A 168 -2.40 4.77 13.41
C PHE A 168 -1.49 3.92 14.29
N ASP A 169 -0.34 3.49 13.78
CA ASP A 169 0.60 2.64 14.52
C ASP A 169 1.20 3.36 15.73
N LYS A 170 1.55 4.65 15.57
CA LYS A 170 2.11 5.47 16.66
C LYS A 170 1.10 5.68 17.79
N ILE A 171 -0.16 5.99 17.47
CA ILE A 171 -1.21 6.17 18.48
C ILE A 171 -1.60 4.85 19.13
N ALA A 172 -1.72 3.77 18.37
CA ALA A 172 -1.96 2.43 18.91
C ALA A 172 -0.90 2.03 19.95
N ARG A 173 0.39 2.28 19.64
CA ARG A 173 1.49 2.02 20.57
C ARG A 173 1.36 2.82 21.88
N VAL A 174 0.98 4.11 21.79
CA VAL A 174 0.75 4.95 22.97
C VAL A 174 -0.42 4.43 23.81
N MET A 175 -1.44 3.89 23.15
CA MET A 175 -2.61 3.28 23.81
C MET A 175 -2.33 1.84 24.31
N GLY A 176 -1.10 1.33 24.14
CA GLY A 176 -0.67 0.01 24.63
C GLY A 176 -1.00 -1.17 23.70
N PHE A 177 -1.35 -0.91 22.44
CA PHE A 177 -1.62 -1.96 21.46
C PHE A 177 -0.34 -2.42 20.75
N PRO A 178 -0.28 -3.70 20.32
CA PRO A 178 0.84 -4.22 19.57
C PRO A 178 0.83 -3.78 18.11
N TYR A 179 1.98 -3.93 17.43
CA TYR A 179 2.10 -3.78 15.98
C TYR A 179 1.46 -4.98 15.23
N PRO A 180 0.78 -4.74 14.07
CA PRO A 180 0.38 -3.45 13.51
C PRO A 180 -0.78 -2.82 14.29
N GLY A 181 -0.72 -1.50 14.51
CA GLY A 181 -1.66 -0.79 15.36
C GLY A 181 -3.00 -0.47 14.71
N GLY A 182 -3.00 -0.22 13.39
CA GLY A 182 -4.18 0.18 12.64
C GLY A 182 -5.42 -0.69 12.87
N PRO A 183 -5.33 -2.03 12.76
CA PRO A 183 -6.46 -2.93 13.02
C PRO A 183 -7.02 -2.86 14.44
N HIS A 184 -6.17 -2.59 15.45
CA HIS A 184 -6.60 -2.44 16.84
C HIS A 184 -7.38 -1.14 17.05
N ILE A 185 -6.90 -0.04 16.46
CA ILE A 185 -7.63 1.26 16.50
C ILE A 185 -8.98 1.13 15.79
N ASP A 186 -9.02 0.54 14.59
CA ASP A 186 -10.26 0.36 13.82
C ASP A 186 -11.31 -0.48 14.59
N ALA A 187 -10.86 -1.56 15.24
CA ALA A 187 -11.74 -2.39 16.05
C ALA A 187 -12.29 -1.63 17.28
N LEU A 188 -11.41 -0.92 17.99
CA LEU A 188 -11.79 -0.17 19.19
C LEU A 188 -12.66 1.05 18.86
N ALA A 189 -12.38 1.73 17.74
CA ALA A 189 -13.16 2.86 17.26
C ALA A 189 -14.65 2.52 16.99
N ALA A 190 -14.91 1.27 16.61
CA ALA A 190 -16.27 0.79 16.37
C ALA A 190 -17.15 0.76 17.65
N GLU A 191 -16.52 0.79 18.85
CA GLU A 191 -17.18 0.75 20.16
C GLU A 191 -17.30 2.15 20.79
N GLY A 192 -16.63 3.17 20.22
CA GLY A 192 -16.55 4.53 20.78
C GLY A 192 -17.44 5.54 20.07
N ASN A 193 -17.53 6.71 20.69
CA ASN A 193 -18.21 7.87 20.12
C ASN A 193 -17.21 8.73 19.31
N PRO A 194 -17.35 8.84 17.97
CA PRO A 194 -16.44 9.62 17.14
C PRO A 194 -16.52 11.14 17.35
N GLU A 195 -17.58 11.63 18.01
CA GLU A 195 -17.78 13.04 18.33
C GLU A 195 -17.39 13.40 19.78
N ALA A 196 -16.79 12.45 20.53
CA ALA A 196 -16.45 12.68 21.93
C ALA A 196 -15.29 13.67 22.12
N ILE A 197 -14.38 13.72 21.16
CA ILE A 197 -13.17 14.57 21.22
C ILE A 197 -12.96 15.20 19.85
N GLU A 198 -12.93 16.53 19.81
CA GLU A 198 -12.60 17.27 18.59
C GLU A 198 -11.06 17.34 18.42
N PHE A 199 -10.52 16.56 17.48
CA PHE A 199 -9.12 16.61 17.09
C PHE A 199 -8.92 17.50 15.86
N PRO A 200 -7.74 18.20 15.76
CA PRO A 200 -7.47 19.10 14.65
C PRO A 200 -7.29 18.35 13.34
N LYS A 201 -7.75 18.96 12.25
CA LYS A 201 -7.52 18.56 10.86
C LYS A 201 -6.55 19.56 10.22
N ALA A 202 -5.44 19.06 9.66
CA ALA A 202 -4.45 19.91 9.01
C ALA A 202 -4.74 20.09 7.51
N LEU A 203 -4.23 21.22 6.95
CA LEU A 203 -4.25 21.51 5.51
C LEU A 203 -5.67 21.45 4.89
N SER A 204 -6.66 22.00 5.60
CA SER A 204 -8.09 21.96 5.20
C SER A 204 -8.47 23.00 4.15
N GLU A 205 -7.51 23.74 3.58
CA GLU A 205 -7.78 24.76 2.56
C GLU A 205 -8.30 24.11 1.26
N PRO A 206 -9.36 24.64 0.65
CA PRO A 206 -9.89 24.15 -0.62
C PRO A 206 -8.81 24.11 -1.73
N GLY A 207 -8.77 23.02 -2.50
CA GLY A 207 -7.79 22.83 -3.57
C GLY A 207 -6.39 22.41 -3.11
N ASN A 208 -6.17 22.26 -1.81
CA ASN A 208 -4.95 21.69 -1.25
C ASN A 208 -5.12 20.16 -1.06
N PHE A 209 -4.47 19.35 -1.89
CA PHE A 209 -4.56 17.89 -1.85
C PHE A 209 -3.44 17.24 -1.04
N GLU A 210 -2.56 18.01 -0.41
CA GLU A 210 -1.52 17.46 0.47
C GLU A 210 -2.09 17.06 1.84
N PHE A 211 -1.42 16.14 2.50
CA PHE A 211 -1.81 15.62 3.82
C PHE A 211 -0.76 15.96 4.88
N SER A 212 -1.18 15.97 6.15
CA SER A 212 -0.32 16.05 7.32
C SER A 212 -1.02 15.44 8.53
N PHE A 213 -0.35 14.55 9.24
CA PHE A 213 -0.91 13.85 10.41
C PHE A 213 -0.04 14.01 11.68
N SER A 214 1.13 14.65 11.61
CA SER A 214 2.01 14.84 12.76
C SER A 214 1.36 15.72 13.86
N GLY A 215 0.62 16.76 13.45
CA GLY A 215 -0.14 17.63 14.36
C GLY A 215 -1.26 16.88 15.08
N LEU A 216 -1.98 16.01 14.38
CA LEU A 216 -3.01 15.16 14.96
C LEU A 216 -2.45 14.22 16.01
N LYS A 217 -1.31 13.56 15.71
CA LYS A 217 -0.60 12.73 16.68
C LYS A 217 -0.28 13.50 17.97
N SER A 218 0.27 14.70 17.84
CA SER A 218 0.62 15.56 18.99
C SER A 218 -0.62 15.95 19.80
N ALA A 219 -1.74 16.22 19.14
CA ALA A 219 -3.00 16.55 19.81
C ALA A 219 -3.54 15.38 20.65
N VAL A 220 -3.51 14.13 20.10
CA VAL A 220 -3.92 12.94 20.85
C VAL A 220 -3.01 12.69 22.05
N LEU A 221 -1.68 12.81 21.89
CA LEU A 221 -0.72 12.67 22.97
C LEU A 221 -0.96 13.68 24.09
N ASN A 222 -1.18 14.95 23.74
CA ASN A 222 -1.46 16.02 24.68
C ASN A 222 -2.79 15.77 25.44
N TYR A 223 -3.81 15.29 24.74
CA TYR A 223 -5.09 14.92 25.36
C TYR A 223 -4.90 13.80 26.41
N LEU A 224 -4.24 12.70 26.03
CA LEU A 224 -3.99 11.57 26.92
C LEU A 224 -3.16 11.98 28.15
N ASN A 225 -2.08 12.74 27.95
CA ASN A 225 -1.22 13.24 29.03
C ASN A 225 -1.98 14.19 29.97
N SER A 226 -2.81 15.09 29.42
CA SER A 226 -3.62 16.01 30.23
C SER A 226 -4.61 15.25 31.13
N LYS A 227 -5.31 14.24 30.57
CA LYS A 227 -6.23 13.40 31.33
C LYS A 227 -5.50 12.63 32.44
N GLN A 228 -4.34 12.06 32.13
CA GLN A 228 -3.53 11.32 33.08
C GLN A 228 -3.02 12.22 34.24
N GLN A 229 -2.53 13.43 33.93
CA GLN A 229 -2.06 14.38 34.95
C GLN A 229 -3.19 14.85 35.88
N LYS A 230 -4.41 14.96 35.36
CA LYS A 230 -5.59 15.35 36.14
C LYS A 230 -6.25 14.17 36.86
N ASN A 231 -5.72 12.94 36.71
CA ASN A 231 -6.34 11.71 37.18
C ASN A 231 -7.81 11.53 36.70
N GLU A 232 -8.10 12.03 35.49
CA GLU A 232 -9.42 11.87 34.86
C GLU A 232 -9.48 10.54 34.09
N PRO A 233 -10.63 9.84 34.09
CA PRO A 233 -10.77 8.61 33.32
C PRO A 233 -10.63 8.86 31.83
N ILE A 234 -9.98 7.92 31.13
CA ILE A 234 -9.83 7.92 29.67
C ILE A 234 -10.72 6.81 29.09
N ASN A 235 -11.70 7.17 28.28
CA ASN A 235 -12.40 6.20 27.46
C ASN A 235 -11.56 5.95 26.19
N GLN A 236 -10.85 4.84 26.14
CA GLN A 236 -9.97 4.50 25.03
C GLN A 236 -10.76 4.31 23.71
N ALA A 237 -12.00 3.82 23.78
CA ALA A 237 -12.84 3.65 22.58
C ALA A 237 -13.20 5.01 21.96
N ASP A 238 -13.55 6.02 22.78
CA ASP A 238 -13.85 7.36 22.30
C ASP A 238 -12.60 8.04 21.72
N VAL A 239 -11.45 7.85 22.33
CA VAL A 239 -10.16 8.35 21.77
C VAL A 239 -9.89 7.73 20.41
N ALA A 240 -10.01 6.40 20.29
CA ALA A 240 -9.80 5.69 19.03
C ALA A 240 -10.81 6.12 17.95
N ALA A 241 -12.09 6.26 18.31
CA ALA A 241 -13.15 6.67 17.40
C ALA A 241 -12.95 8.11 16.89
N SER A 242 -12.67 9.06 17.79
CA SER A 242 -12.45 10.46 17.46
C SER A 242 -11.15 10.66 16.65
N PHE A 243 -10.08 9.93 16.99
CA PHE A 243 -8.83 9.92 16.23
C PHE A 243 -9.02 9.37 14.82
N GLN A 244 -9.66 8.19 14.69
CA GLN A 244 -9.96 7.60 13.39
C GLN A 244 -10.81 8.52 12.54
N LYS A 245 -11.87 9.14 13.13
CA LYS A 245 -12.72 10.11 12.44
C LYS A 245 -11.90 11.27 11.87
N ALA A 246 -11.00 11.86 12.65
CA ALA A 246 -10.19 12.99 12.20
C ALA A 246 -9.32 12.65 10.97
N ILE A 247 -8.74 11.43 10.92
CA ILE A 247 -8.00 10.96 9.74
C ILE A 247 -8.95 10.70 8.57
N VAL A 248 -10.02 9.95 8.80
CA VAL A 248 -10.96 9.53 7.76
C VAL A 248 -11.62 10.73 7.10
N ASP A 249 -12.05 11.73 7.87
CA ASP A 249 -12.67 12.95 7.35
C ASP A 249 -11.72 13.66 6.37
N VAL A 250 -10.44 13.86 6.74
CA VAL A 250 -9.44 14.52 5.87
C VAL A 250 -9.23 13.71 4.58
N LEU A 251 -9.11 12.38 4.67
CA LEU A 251 -8.91 11.53 3.51
C LEU A 251 -10.11 11.58 2.55
N VAL A 252 -11.33 11.51 3.09
CA VAL A 252 -12.57 11.50 2.29
C VAL A 252 -12.85 12.87 1.68
N GLU A 253 -12.75 13.96 2.47
CA GLU A 253 -12.96 15.34 2.00
C GLU A 253 -12.03 15.67 0.83
N LYS A 254 -10.71 15.39 0.96
CA LYS A 254 -9.75 15.65 -0.11
C LYS A 254 -9.94 14.76 -1.34
N THR A 255 -10.37 13.51 -1.15
CA THR A 255 -10.69 12.62 -2.28
C THR A 255 -11.90 13.15 -3.05
N LYS A 256 -12.94 13.61 -2.36
CA LYS A 256 -14.12 14.26 -2.94
C LYS A 256 -13.74 15.52 -3.73
N ASP A 257 -12.99 16.44 -3.11
CA ASP A 257 -12.57 17.68 -3.73
C ASP A 257 -11.71 17.45 -4.98
N ALA A 258 -10.80 16.47 -4.93
CA ALA A 258 -9.98 16.09 -6.07
C ALA A 258 -10.83 15.50 -7.20
N ALA A 259 -11.79 14.65 -6.88
CA ALA A 259 -12.71 14.05 -7.86
C ALA A 259 -13.51 15.13 -8.59
N HIS A 260 -14.07 16.09 -7.86
CA HIS A 260 -14.78 17.24 -8.45
C HIS A 260 -13.86 18.12 -9.32
N THR A 261 -12.65 18.42 -8.83
CA THR A 261 -11.68 19.24 -9.55
C THR A 261 -11.29 18.62 -10.89
N LEU A 262 -11.18 17.28 -10.94
CA LEU A 262 -10.82 16.53 -12.15
C LEU A 262 -12.03 16.21 -13.05
N GLY A 263 -13.26 16.28 -12.51
CA GLY A 263 -14.45 15.72 -13.15
C GLY A 263 -14.41 14.19 -13.22
N GLU A 264 -13.69 13.53 -12.30
CA GLU A 264 -13.56 12.07 -12.27
C GLU A 264 -14.57 11.47 -11.30
N SER A 265 -15.29 10.45 -11.75
CA SER A 265 -16.34 9.79 -10.97
C SER A 265 -16.00 8.37 -10.53
N ARG A 266 -14.84 7.84 -10.93
CA ARG A 266 -14.35 6.52 -10.53
C ARG A 266 -13.28 6.68 -9.46
N ILE A 267 -13.58 6.18 -8.26
CA ILE A 267 -12.74 6.31 -7.08
C ILE A 267 -12.23 4.93 -6.67
N THR A 268 -10.93 4.80 -6.48
CA THR A 268 -10.31 3.60 -5.93
C THR A 268 -9.61 3.90 -4.61
N ILE A 269 -9.47 2.88 -3.77
CA ILE A 269 -8.60 2.92 -2.60
C ILE A 269 -7.51 1.86 -2.71
N ALA A 270 -6.29 2.15 -2.25
CA ALA A 270 -5.15 1.25 -2.31
C ALA A 270 -4.24 1.36 -1.08
N GLY A 271 -3.37 0.37 -0.87
CA GLY A 271 -2.46 0.30 0.28
C GLY A 271 -3.07 -0.33 1.53
N GLY A 272 -2.23 -0.69 2.51
CA GLY A 272 -2.65 -1.47 3.69
C GLY A 272 -3.76 -0.85 4.53
N VAL A 273 -3.82 0.49 4.63
CA VAL A 273 -4.89 1.20 5.35
C VAL A 273 -6.23 1.13 4.61
N SER A 274 -6.25 0.74 3.33
CA SER A 274 -7.50 0.47 2.60
C SER A 274 -8.35 -0.63 3.25
N ALA A 275 -7.77 -1.46 4.11
CA ALA A 275 -8.48 -2.47 4.90
C ALA A 275 -9.23 -1.90 6.11
N ASN A 276 -9.02 -0.62 6.49
CA ASN A 276 -9.72 0.05 7.59
C ASN A 276 -11.21 0.18 7.27
N LYS A 277 -12.06 -0.37 8.14
CA LYS A 277 -13.52 -0.42 7.92
C LYS A 277 -14.17 0.95 8.01
N GLY A 278 -13.68 1.80 8.92
CA GLY A 278 -14.16 3.17 9.07
C GLY A 278 -13.95 3.97 7.79
N LEU A 279 -12.74 3.88 7.21
CA LEU A 279 -12.41 4.55 5.95
C LEU A 279 -13.20 4.01 4.77
N GLN A 280 -13.33 2.68 4.63
CA GLN A 280 -14.13 2.07 3.56
C GLN A 280 -15.58 2.54 3.61
N LYS A 281 -16.20 2.52 4.81
CA LYS A 281 -17.59 2.95 4.99
C LYS A 281 -17.79 4.42 4.66
N ALA A 282 -16.86 5.28 5.05
CA ALA A 282 -16.94 6.72 4.79
C ALA A 282 -16.76 7.03 3.29
N LEU A 283 -15.81 6.39 2.60
CA LEU A 283 -15.64 6.52 1.14
C LEU A 283 -16.84 6.01 0.37
N GLU A 284 -17.40 4.86 0.78
CA GLU A 284 -18.59 4.30 0.15
C GLU A 284 -19.80 5.23 0.29
N ALA A 285 -20.01 5.79 1.49
CA ALA A 285 -21.07 6.77 1.73
C ALA A 285 -20.90 8.03 0.88
N MET A 286 -19.69 8.59 0.84
CA MET A 286 -19.35 9.75 0.02
C MET A 286 -19.61 9.47 -1.47
N CYS A 287 -19.17 8.32 -1.98
CA CYS A 287 -19.38 7.96 -3.37
C CYS A 287 -20.87 7.80 -3.72
N ILE A 288 -21.68 7.24 -2.81
CA ILE A 288 -23.13 7.15 -2.98
C ILE A 288 -23.76 8.55 -3.03
N GLU A 289 -23.37 9.44 -2.11
CA GLU A 289 -23.90 10.82 -2.03
C GLU A 289 -23.57 11.62 -3.29
N GLU A 290 -22.35 11.48 -3.81
CA GLU A 290 -21.87 12.21 -5.00
C GLU A 290 -22.19 11.52 -6.33
N GLY A 291 -22.76 10.32 -6.31
CA GLY A 291 -23.02 9.53 -7.52
C GLY A 291 -21.76 8.97 -8.19
N PHE A 292 -20.68 8.77 -7.41
CA PHE A 292 -19.43 8.19 -7.87
C PHE A 292 -19.46 6.66 -7.79
N THR A 293 -18.61 6.00 -8.59
CA THR A 293 -18.38 4.56 -8.50
C THR A 293 -17.16 4.27 -7.63
N TYR A 294 -17.33 3.45 -6.61
CA TYR A 294 -16.28 3.10 -5.66
C TYR A 294 -15.73 1.71 -5.93
N TYR A 295 -14.41 1.59 -6.06
CA TYR A 295 -13.69 0.34 -6.23
C TYR A 295 -12.69 0.13 -5.07
N LYS A 296 -12.61 -1.09 -4.58
CA LYS A 296 -11.65 -1.48 -3.53
C LYS A 296 -11.07 -2.86 -3.82
N PRO A 297 -9.81 -3.11 -3.43
CA PRO A 297 -9.21 -4.43 -3.57
C PRO A 297 -9.82 -5.40 -2.55
N HIS A 298 -9.74 -6.70 -2.84
CA HIS A 298 -9.99 -7.71 -1.83
C HIS A 298 -8.96 -7.60 -0.70
N LYS A 299 -9.35 -7.97 0.53
CA LYS A 299 -8.52 -7.81 1.72
C LYS A 299 -7.09 -8.35 1.55
N ILE A 300 -6.92 -9.53 0.93
CA ILE A 300 -5.61 -10.14 0.69
C ILE A 300 -4.73 -9.34 -0.29
N LEU A 301 -5.33 -8.52 -1.13
CA LEU A 301 -4.65 -7.67 -2.11
C LEU A 301 -4.41 -6.24 -1.58
N SER A 302 -4.93 -5.91 -0.40
CA SER A 302 -4.76 -4.59 0.22
C SER A 302 -3.39 -4.42 0.87
N THR A 303 -2.83 -5.49 1.43
CA THR A 303 -1.48 -5.51 2.01
C THR A 303 -0.44 -5.92 0.97
N ASP A 304 0.85 -5.81 1.32
CA ASP A 304 1.95 -6.14 0.43
C ASP A 304 1.87 -7.59 -0.07
N ASN A 305 1.87 -7.74 -1.38
CA ASN A 305 1.77 -9.04 -2.04
C ASN A 305 2.33 -8.97 -3.47
N ALA A 306 2.78 -10.10 -4.00
CA ALA A 306 3.37 -10.13 -5.32
C ALA A 306 2.34 -10.12 -6.47
N ALA A 307 1.06 -10.44 -6.22
CA ALA A 307 0.05 -10.39 -7.28
C ALA A 307 -0.17 -8.96 -7.79
N MET A 308 -0.15 -7.95 -6.91
CA MET A 308 -0.23 -6.55 -7.27
C MET A 308 0.95 -6.11 -8.16
N ILE A 309 2.14 -6.63 -7.85
CA ILE A 309 3.36 -6.39 -8.62
C ILE A 309 3.27 -7.06 -9.99
N GLY A 310 2.77 -8.29 -10.05
CA GLY A 310 2.58 -9.02 -11.30
C GLY A 310 1.56 -8.37 -12.23
N CYS A 311 0.48 -7.81 -11.68
CA CYS A 311 -0.48 -7.05 -12.46
C CYS A 311 0.18 -5.83 -13.11
N ARG A 312 0.91 -5.02 -12.33
CA ARG A 312 1.63 -3.85 -12.86
C ARG A 312 2.71 -4.25 -13.86
N ALA A 313 3.49 -5.30 -13.56
CA ALA A 313 4.53 -5.82 -14.45
C ALA A 313 3.99 -6.21 -15.82
N TYR A 314 2.83 -6.83 -15.88
CA TYR A 314 2.19 -7.20 -17.13
C TYR A 314 1.96 -5.98 -18.04
N TYR A 315 1.34 -4.91 -17.52
CA TYR A 315 1.08 -3.70 -18.33
C TYR A 315 2.37 -2.99 -18.73
N MET A 316 3.38 -2.94 -17.85
CA MET A 316 4.70 -2.42 -18.19
C MET A 316 5.38 -3.22 -19.30
N ALA A 317 5.30 -4.55 -19.24
CA ALA A 317 5.84 -5.44 -20.29
C ALA A 317 5.13 -5.22 -21.63
N GLN A 318 3.79 -5.04 -21.63
CA GLN A 318 3.04 -4.69 -22.83
C GLN A 318 3.48 -3.33 -23.43
N ALA A 319 3.90 -2.39 -22.59
CA ALA A 319 4.47 -1.10 -23.01
C ALA A 319 5.98 -1.19 -23.37
N GLY A 320 6.59 -2.39 -23.36
CA GLY A 320 8.00 -2.59 -23.66
C GLY A 320 8.97 -2.07 -22.58
N LYS A 321 8.50 -1.89 -21.34
CA LYS A 321 9.32 -1.37 -20.23
C LYS A 321 10.03 -2.50 -19.51
N PHE A 322 11.17 -2.86 -20.00
CA PHE A 322 12.08 -3.85 -19.40
C PHE A 322 13.36 -3.18 -18.89
N CYS A 323 14.03 -3.82 -17.95
CA CYS A 323 15.35 -3.42 -17.47
C CYS A 323 16.37 -4.55 -17.69
N ASP A 324 17.64 -4.21 -17.57
CA ASP A 324 18.74 -5.16 -17.58
C ASP A 324 19.17 -5.57 -16.16
N LEU A 325 20.30 -6.28 -16.07
CA LEU A 325 20.84 -6.76 -14.78
C LEU A 325 21.52 -5.65 -13.95
N THR A 326 21.55 -4.41 -14.40
CA THR A 326 22.07 -3.27 -13.62
C THR A 326 21.01 -2.71 -12.65
N LEU A 327 19.73 -3.12 -12.78
CA LEU A 327 18.65 -2.72 -11.87
C LEU A 327 19.10 -2.72 -10.40
N ASN A 328 18.83 -1.64 -9.67
CA ASN A 328 19.19 -1.52 -8.27
C ASN A 328 18.01 -1.04 -7.41
N ALA A 329 18.11 -1.24 -6.10
CA ALA A 329 17.10 -0.79 -5.15
C ALA A 329 17.08 0.73 -5.04
N LYS A 330 15.87 1.30 -5.04
CA LYS A 330 15.63 2.73 -4.81
C LYS A 330 14.75 2.87 -3.55
N PRO A 331 15.31 3.29 -2.40
CA PRO A 331 14.54 3.41 -1.15
C PRO A 331 13.43 4.46 -1.23
N SER A 332 13.64 5.47 -2.06
CA SER A 332 12.67 6.52 -2.36
C SER A 332 12.65 6.76 -3.86
N VAL A 333 11.46 6.74 -4.43
CA VAL A 333 11.21 6.99 -5.85
C VAL A 333 9.77 7.48 -6.01
N GLU A 334 9.54 8.41 -6.92
CA GLU A 334 8.21 8.97 -7.20
C GLU A 334 7.41 8.06 -8.16
N ILE A 335 6.09 8.03 -8.01
CA ILE A 335 5.18 7.34 -8.93
C ILE A 335 5.30 7.94 -10.32
N GLY A 336 5.29 7.08 -11.35
CA GLY A 336 5.39 7.50 -12.76
C GLY A 336 6.82 7.84 -13.23
N TYR A 337 7.78 7.89 -12.30
CA TYR A 337 9.17 8.21 -12.65
C TYR A 337 9.95 6.97 -13.09
N VAL A 338 10.60 7.08 -14.26
CA VAL A 338 11.34 5.98 -14.91
C VAL A 338 12.80 5.97 -14.45
N SER A 339 13.05 5.77 -13.15
CA SER A 339 14.37 5.93 -12.53
C SER A 339 15.37 4.81 -12.81
N TRP A 340 14.94 3.65 -13.33
CA TRP A 340 15.85 2.53 -13.65
C TRP A 340 16.60 2.71 -14.99
N LYS A 341 16.31 3.77 -15.75
CA LYS A 341 16.99 4.13 -17.00
C LYS A 341 18.05 5.24 -16.83
N GLU A 342 18.11 5.82 -15.64
CA GLU A 342 19.09 6.85 -15.32
C GLU A 342 20.24 6.23 -14.51
N ASP A 343 21.46 6.43 -14.98
CA ASP A 343 22.72 6.04 -14.33
C ASP A 343 23.05 6.95 -13.13
#